data_242910e42a115a1e5dee85353256615c
#
_entry.id   242910e42a115a1e5dee85353256615c
#
_cell.length_a   1.000
_cell.length_b   1.000
_cell.length_c   1.000
_cell.angle_alpha   90.00
_cell.angle_beta   90.00
_cell.angle_gamma   90.00
#
_symmetry.space_group_name_H-M   'P 1'
#
loop_
_entity.id
_entity.type
_entity.pdbx_description
1 polymer ?
#
loop_
_entity_poly.entity_id
_entity_poly.type
_entity_poly.pdbx_seq_one_letter_code
_entity_poly.pdbx_strand_id
1 'polypeptide(L)'
;MSERERLFAACAPGLEEVLAGELRGIGLVARAVPGGAEASGASALALACQGSRVADAVALRIFEGPERELSAALSAARHRFGSGAQLAVRRHRGTATVSIDAAGAPLFKRGWRPRVGAAPLRESLAAGVLLAAGYDGSRPFVDPMCGSGTLALEAAALAARRAPGLGRTFAFERWPGHDRAATEAVRARLASLARSAPAPIHASDRNAGVLRLAQKNAAAAGLEGVIRFARCDAAEAELADEPGLLAVNPPYGLRLADDVQAAWRALAALFERAIGWQAAVLAPDRPLERVLPAQPCSAMRVRNGGLSCRLLLYRAPGPRPAPEDGPR
;
A
#
# COMPACT_ATOMS: atom_id res chain seq x y z
N MET A 1 -15.26 -16.48 27.33
CA MET A 1 -15.47 -15.24 26.51
C MET A 1 -14.11 -14.78 26.05
N SER A 2 -13.80 -14.97 24.79
CA SER A 2 -12.56 -14.47 24.18
C SER A 2 -12.59 -12.95 24.30
N GLU A 3 -11.71 -12.34 25.09
CA GLU A 3 -11.44 -10.90 25.04
C GLU A 3 -11.14 -10.59 23.58
N ARG A 4 -11.88 -9.65 23.00
CA ARG A 4 -11.65 -9.21 21.62
C ARG A 4 -10.23 -8.66 21.55
N GLU A 5 -9.38 -9.30 20.77
CA GLU A 5 -8.01 -8.83 20.54
C GLU A 5 -8.04 -7.36 20.14
N ARG A 6 -7.32 -6.51 20.87
CA ARG A 6 -7.12 -5.09 20.54
C ARG A 6 -5.74 -4.95 19.94
N LEU A 7 -5.65 -4.47 18.73
CA LEU A 7 -4.39 -4.29 18.04
C LEU A 7 -4.19 -2.84 17.58
N PHE A 8 -2.94 -2.50 17.36
CA PHE A 8 -2.52 -1.31 16.63
C PHE A 8 -1.78 -1.73 15.36
N ALA A 9 -2.29 -1.31 14.22
CA ALA A 9 -1.64 -1.47 12.93
C ALA A 9 -0.99 -0.15 12.53
N ALA A 10 0.32 -0.16 12.29
CA ALA A 10 1.07 1.03 11.87
C ALA A 10 1.06 1.14 10.35
N CYS A 11 1.03 2.35 9.80
CA CYS A 11 1.18 2.63 8.38
C CYS A 11 2.05 3.85 8.11
N ALA A 12 2.33 4.13 6.85
CA ALA A 12 2.94 5.39 6.46
C ALA A 12 2.03 6.56 6.86
N PRO A 13 2.58 7.62 7.48
CA PRO A 13 1.81 8.81 7.84
C PRO A 13 1.03 9.37 6.65
N GLY A 14 -0.24 9.71 6.88
CA GLY A 14 -1.20 10.16 5.88
C GLY A 14 -2.09 9.05 5.31
N LEU A 15 -1.83 7.78 5.63
CA LEU A 15 -2.64 6.63 5.19
C LEU A 15 -3.51 6.04 6.31
N GLU A 16 -3.65 6.69 7.44
CA GLU A 16 -4.35 6.17 8.62
C GLU A 16 -5.82 5.81 8.31
N GLU A 17 -6.54 6.69 7.60
CA GLU A 17 -7.93 6.43 7.19
C GLU A 17 -8.05 5.33 6.13
N VAL A 18 -7.07 5.26 5.21
CA VAL A 18 -7.01 4.20 4.19
C VAL A 18 -6.81 2.85 4.87
N LEU A 19 -5.88 2.77 5.83
CA LEU A 19 -5.65 1.56 6.62
C LEU A 19 -6.89 1.16 7.43
N ALA A 20 -7.53 2.12 8.13
CA ALA A 20 -8.73 1.84 8.89
C ALA A 20 -9.88 1.34 8.00
N GLY A 21 -10.05 1.92 6.81
CA GLY A 21 -10.99 1.46 5.79
C GLY A 21 -10.70 0.03 5.32
N GLU A 22 -9.44 -0.27 5.03
CA GLU A 22 -9.00 -1.62 4.65
C GLU A 22 -9.30 -2.64 5.76
N LEU A 23 -8.94 -2.34 7.01
CA LEU A 23 -9.18 -3.23 8.14
C LEU A 23 -10.67 -3.51 8.37
N ARG A 24 -11.54 -2.50 8.17
CA ARG A 24 -13.00 -2.69 8.17
C ARG A 24 -13.45 -3.61 7.03
N GLY A 25 -12.88 -3.43 5.84
CA GLY A 25 -13.17 -4.25 4.66
C GLY A 25 -12.82 -5.74 4.83
N ILE A 26 -11.83 -6.07 5.65
CA ILE A 26 -11.48 -7.48 5.97
C ILE A 26 -12.21 -8.03 7.20
N GLY A 27 -13.13 -7.26 7.81
CA GLY A 27 -14.03 -7.73 8.86
C GLY A 27 -13.66 -7.32 10.28
N LEU A 28 -12.78 -6.34 10.46
CA LEU A 28 -12.43 -5.80 11.78
C LEU A 28 -13.22 -4.53 12.09
N VAL A 29 -13.45 -4.26 13.37
CA VAL A 29 -13.83 -2.92 13.84
C VAL A 29 -12.54 -2.10 13.91
N ALA A 30 -12.45 -1.01 13.15
CA ALA A 30 -11.22 -0.24 13.07
C ALA A 30 -11.48 1.27 13.01
N ARG A 31 -10.58 2.05 13.64
CA ARG A 31 -10.56 3.51 13.58
C ARG A 31 -9.14 4.03 13.33
N ALA A 32 -9.03 5.08 12.57
CA ALA A 32 -7.76 5.76 12.35
C ALA A 32 -7.32 6.48 13.64
N VAL A 33 -6.01 6.42 13.89
CA VAL A 33 -5.35 7.15 14.97
C VAL A 33 -3.97 7.60 14.47
N PRO A 34 -3.32 8.59 15.10
CA PRO A 34 -2.00 9.04 14.64
C PRO A 34 -0.99 7.90 14.47
N GLY A 35 -0.47 7.75 13.25
CA GLY A 35 0.52 6.77 12.85
C GLY A 35 -0.04 5.38 12.49
N GLY A 36 -1.37 5.22 12.39
CA GLY A 36 -1.97 3.94 12.00
C GLY A 36 -3.46 3.81 12.31
N ALA A 37 -3.88 2.61 12.66
CA ALA A 37 -5.25 2.32 13.07
C ALA A 37 -5.28 1.40 14.29
N GLU A 38 -6.22 1.65 15.18
CA GLU A 38 -6.62 0.68 16.20
C GLU A 38 -7.70 -0.21 15.63
N ALA A 39 -7.58 -1.51 15.89
CA ALA A 39 -8.59 -2.46 15.45
C ALA A 39 -8.86 -3.54 16.49
N SER A 40 -10.03 -4.18 16.37
CA SER A 40 -10.43 -5.29 17.21
C SER A 40 -11.40 -6.20 16.47
N GLY A 41 -11.49 -7.45 16.93
CA GLY A 41 -12.39 -8.43 16.35
C GLY A 41 -11.98 -9.85 16.66
N ALA A 42 -12.75 -10.80 16.21
CA ALA A 42 -12.36 -12.21 16.25
C ALA A 42 -11.18 -12.44 15.29
N SER A 43 -10.16 -13.17 15.75
CA SER A 43 -8.94 -13.47 14.96
C SER A 43 -8.26 -12.21 14.38
N ALA A 44 -8.31 -11.09 15.12
CA ALA A 44 -7.87 -9.79 14.60
C ALA A 44 -6.39 -9.79 14.19
N LEU A 45 -5.52 -10.47 14.95
CA LEU A 45 -4.10 -10.60 14.60
C LEU A 45 -3.93 -11.36 13.29
N ALA A 46 -4.61 -12.49 13.12
CA ALA A 46 -4.52 -13.29 11.91
C ALA A 46 -5.04 -12.53 10.68
N LEU A 47 -6.19 -11.84 10.82
CA LEU A 47 -6.76 -11.03 9.74
C LEU A 47 -5.86 -9.86 9.36
N ALA A 48 -5.36 -9.09 10.34
CA ALA A 48 -4.52 -7.94 10.08
C ALA A 48 -3.15 -8.34 9.49
N CYS A 49 -2.46 -9.35 10.05
CA CYS A 49 -1.16 -9.77 9.57
C CYS A 49 -1.20 -10.45 8.20
N GLN A 50 -2.24 -11.26 7.93
CA GLN A 50 -2.35 -11.98 6.66
C GLN A 50 -3.07 -11.16 5.57
N GLY A 51 -4.03 -10.31 5.94
CA GLY A 51 -4.93 -9.63 5.01
C GLY A 51 -4.59 -8.19 4.70
N SER A 52 -4.01 -7.43 5.64
CA SER A 52 -3.74 -6.01 5.38
C SER A 52 -2.58 -5.79 4.43
N ARG A 53 -2.83 -4.95 3.41
CA ARG A 53 -1.83 -4.50 2.44
C ARG A 53 -1.14 -3.21 2.88
N VAL A 54 -1.87 -2.35 3.61
CA VAL A 54 -1.42 -1.00 3.98
C VAL A 54 -0.61 -1.00 5.28
N ALA A 55 -0.84 -1.96 6.17
CA ALA A 55 -0.08 -2.05 7.41
C ALA A 55 1.42 -2.34 7.18
N ASP A 56 2.29 -1.56 7.81
CA ASP A 56 3.73 -1.81 7.90
C ASP A 56 4.07 -2.81 9.02
N ALA A 57 3.32 -2.74 10.12
CA ALA A 57 3.47 -3.58 11.31
C ALA A 57 2.15 -3.73 12.04
N VAL A 58 1.99 -4.82 12.78
CA VAL A 58 0.82 -5.07 13.64
C VAL A 58 1.32 -5.45 15.03
N ALA A 59 0.77 -4.80 16.05
CA ALA A 59 1.09 -5.08 17.46
C ALA A 59 -0.18 -5.34 18.26
N LEU A 60 -0.17 -6.37 19.10
CA LEU A 60 -1.22 -6.61 20.08
C LEU A 60 -1.05 -5.62 21.25
N ARG A 61 -2.12 -4.90 21.60
CA ARG A 61 -2.15 -4.04 22.77
C ARG A 61 -2.47 -4.89 24.02
N ILE A 62 -1.52 -5.00 24.91
CA ILE A 62 -1.62 -5.86 26.09
C ILE A 62 -1.87 -5.10 27.38
N PHE A 63 -1.59 -3.80 27.39
CA PHE A 63 -1.87 -2.90 28.51
C PHE A 63 -2.12 -1.48 28.04
N GLU A 64 -3.07 -0.82 28.65
CA GLU A 64 -3.31 0.62 28.56
C GLU A 64 -3.86 1.11 29.89
N GLY A 65 -3.12 1.95 30.58
CA GLY A 65 -3.49 2.42 31.92
C GLY A 65 -2.50 3.42 32.51
N PRO A 66 -2.67 3.77 33.79
CA PRO A 66 -1.80 4.72 34.47
C PRO A 66 -0.33 4.30 34.44
N GLU A 67 0.57 5.24 34.24
CA GLU A 67 2.02 4.96 34.13
C GLU A 67 2.59 4.27 35.39
N ARG A 68 2.01 4.51 36.58
CA ARG A 68 2.39 3.83 37.83
C ARG A 68 2.24 2.30 37.77
N GLU A 69 1.39 1.79 36.86
CA GLU A 69 1.13 0.36 36.70
C GLU A 69 2.03 -0.29 35.61
N LEU A 70 2.84 0.51 34.93
CA LEU A 70 3.65 0.04 33.80
C LEU A 70 4.63 -1.09 34.18
N SER A 71 5.28 -1.00 35.35
CA SER A 71 6.24 -2.03 35.80
C SER A 71 5.57 -3.40 35.95
N ALA A 72 4.39 -3.42 36.60
CA ALA A 72 3.61 -4.63 36.77
C ALA A 72 3.12 -5.19 35.42
N ALA A 73 2.67 -4.32 34.50
CA ALA A 73 2.25 -4.70 33.15
C ALA A 73 3.40 -5.31 32.34
N LEU A 74 4.60 -4.74 32.43
CA LEU A 74 5.77 -5.29 31.74
C LEU A 74 6.20 -6.66 32.31
N SER A 75 6.13 -6.83 33.62
CA SER A 75 6.40 -8.12 34.28
C SER A 75 5.41 -9.19 33.84
N ALA A 76 4.11 -8.88 33.86
CA ALA A 76 3.06 -9.79 33.39
C ALA A 76 3.21 -10.14 31.91
N ALA A 77 3.57 -9.17 31.06
CA ALA A 77 3.82 -9.38 29.65
C ALA A 77 4.99 -10.36 29.41
N ARG A 78 6.10 -10.17 30.12
CA ARG A 78 7.26 -11.05 30.01
C ARG A 78 6.95 -12.47 30.51
N HIS A 79 6.16 -12.57 31.58
CA HIS A 79 5.71 -13.89 32.07
C HIS A 79 4.82 -14.60 31.03
N ARG A 80 3.89 -13.87 30.39
CA ARG A 80 2.96 -14.43 29.41
C ARG A 80 3.62 -14.79 28.07
N PHE A 81 4.50 -13.93 27.54
CA PHE A 81 5.05 -14.04 26.17
C PHE A 81 6.52 -14.42 26.11
N GLY A 82 7.17 -14.60 27.27
CA GLY A 82 8.59 -14.92 27.38
C GLY A 82 9.50 -13.68 27.44
N SER A 83 10.72 -13.86 27.94
CA SER A 83 11.71 -12.77 28.12
C SER A 83 12.19 -12.16 26.81
N GLY A 84 12.12 -12.88 25.69
CA GLY A 84 12.47 -12.42 24.36
C GLY A 84 11.38 -11.65 23.62
N ALA A 85 10.20 -11.44 24.25
CA ALA A 85 9.10 -10.70 23.63
C ALA A 85 9.50 -9.24 23.35
N GLN A 86 9.33 -8.80 22.12
CA GLN A 86 9.60 -7.41 21.70
C GLN A 86 8.44 -6.53 22.14
N LEU A 87 8.58 -5.88 23.31
CA LEU A 87 7.59 -5.00 23.88
C LEU A 87 7.87 -3.55 23.47
N ALA A 88 6.86 -2.88 22.93
CA ALA A 88 6.86 -1.45 22.67
C ALA A 88 6.08 -0.73 23.79
N VAL A 89 6.70 0.30 24.38
CA VAL A 89 6.08 1.13 25.42
C VAL A 89 5.89 2.54 24.86
N ARG A 90 4.67 3.05 24.94
CA ARG A 90 4.36 4.46 24.70
C ARG A 90 3.86 5.10 25.98
N ARG A 91 4.31 6.31 26.24
CA ARG A 91 3.86 7.13 27.38
C ARG A 91 3.27 8.43 26.85
N HIS A 92 2.10 8.78 27.36
CA HIS A 92 1.45 10.02 27.01
C HIS A 92 0.58 10.51 28.16
N ARG A 93 0.85 11.71 28.68
CA ARG A 93 0.05 12.38 29.71
C ARG A 93 -0.31 11.48 30.90
N GLY A 94 0.69 10.79 31.47
CA GLY A 94 0.50 9.93 32.65
C GLY A 94 -0.14 8.57 32.35
N THR A 95 -0.42 8.27 31.10
CA THR A 95 -0.91 6.96 30.62
C THR A 95 0.23 6.23 29.91
N ALA A 96 0.37 4.94 30.18
CA ALA A 96 1.27 4.06 29.47
C ALA A 96 0.49 3.01 28.66
N THR A 97 1.00 2.71 27.49
CA THR A 97 0.51 1.63 26.64
C THR A 97 1.64 0.65 26.39
N VAL A 98 1.39 -0.64 26.57
CA VAL A 98 2.33 -1.71 26.22
C VAL A 98 1.75 -2.53 25.10
N SER A 99 2.53 -2.72 24.06
CA SER A 99 2.16 -3.54 22.90
C SER A 99 3.27 -4.53 22.59
N ILE A 100 2.91 -5.67 22.02
CA ILE A 100 3.86 -6.70 21.55
C ILE A 100 3.76 -6.83 20.04
N ASP A 101 4.92 -6.86 19.36
CA ASP A 101 4.95 -7.06 17.90
C ASP A 101 4.40 -8.45 17.52
N ALA A 102 3.33 -8.44 16.75
CA ALA A 102 2.66 -9.64 16.28
C ALA A 102 3.22 -10.15 14.94
N ALA A 103 3.82 -9.28 14.15
CA ALA A 103 4.29 -9.61 12.82
C ALA A 103 5.68 -10.28 12.81
N GLY A 104 6.59 -9.84 13.68
CA GLY A 104 7.98 -10.34 13.77
C GLY A 104 8.90 -9.83 12.65
N ALA A 105 8.35 -9.41 11.53
CA ALA A 105 9.05 -8.77 10.43
C ALA A 105 8.11 -7.78 9.73
N PRO A 106 8.64 -6.70 9.14
CA PRO A 106 7.81 -5.71 8.46
C PRO A 106 6.86 -6.33 7.44
N LEU A 107 5.59 -5.92 7.48
CA LEU A 107 4.55 -6.50 6.61
C LEU A 107 4.74 -6.11 5.14
N PHE A 108 5.34 -4.96 4.85
CA PHE A 108 5.66 -4.58 3.47
C PHE A 108 6.67 -5.50 2.80
N LYS A 109 7.47 -6.29 3.55
CA LYS A 109 8.32 -7.33 2.98
C LYS A 109 7.49 -8.57 2.63
N ARG A 110 6.79 -8.53 1.49
CA ARG A 110 5.88 -9.61 1.05
C ARG A 110 6.59 -10.93 0.71
N GLY A 111 7.92 -10.90 0.49
CA GLY A 111 8.69 -12.06 0.04
C GLY A 111 8.79 -12.20 -1.49
N TRP A 112 7.93 -11.52 -2.23
CA TRP A 112 7.91 -11.61 -3.70
C TRP A 112 8.78 -10.58 -4.43
N ARG A 113 9.45 -9.68 -3.72
CA ARG A 113 10.35 -8.68 -4.31
C ARG A 113 11.74 -8.76 -3.68
N PRO A 114 12.52 -9.81 -4.00
CA PRO A 114 13.84 -10.01 -3.40
C PRO A 114 14.87 -8.96 -3.86
N ARG A 115 14.59 -8.24 -4.95
CA ARG A 115 15.48 -7.23 -5.51
C ARG A 115 14.78 -5.88 -5.60
N VAL A 116 15.42 -4.86 -5.06
CA VAL A 116 14.93 -3.48 -5.01
C VAL A 116 15.89 -2.54 -5.74
N GLY A 117 15.37 -1.50 -6.34
CA GLY A 117 16.17 -0.41 -6.91
C GLY A 117 16.76 0.51 -5.83
N ALA A 118 17.44 1.58 -6.22
CA ALA A 118 18.14 2.49 -5.31
C ALA A 118 17.21 3.28 -4.36
N ALA A 119 15.93 3.47 -4.71
CA ALA A 119 14.93 4.16 -3.87
C ALA A 119 13.56 3.49 -4.03
N PRO A 120 13.36 2.30 -3.43
CA PRO A 120 12.16 1.53 -3.66
C PRO A 120 10.97 2.15 -2.95
N LEU A 121 9.84 2.24 -3.64
CA LEU A 121 8.54 2.42 -3.01
C LEU A 121 8.24 1.18 -2.15
N ARG A 122 7.81 1.37 -0.89
CA ARG A 122 7.37 0.24 -0.05
C ARG A 122 6.06 -0.32 -0.60
N GLU A 123 5.90 -1.63 -0.51
CA GLU A 123 4.69 -2.32 -0.98
C GLU A 123 3.44 -1.82 -0.24
N SER A 124 3.53 -1.59 1.06
CA SER A 124 2.43 -1.03 1.86
C SER A 124 2.02 0.38 1.42
N LEU A 125 2.98 1.24 1.08
CA LEU A 125 2.69 2.56 0.54
C LEU A 125 2.09 2.46 -0.86
N ALA A 126 2.59 1.58 -1.72
CA ALA A 126 2.00 1.33 -3.04
C ALA A 126 0.55 0.86 -2.94
N ALA A 127 0.27 -0.10 -2.06
CA ALA A 127 -1.10 -0.54 -1.78
C ALA A 127 -1.98 0.60 -1.24
N GLY A 128 -1.43 1.44 -0.34
CA GLY A 128 -2.12 2.63 0.17
C GLY A 128 -2.47 3.63 -0.92
N VAL A 129 -1.57 3.85 -1.89
CA VAL A 129 -1.83 4.69 -3.08
C VAL A 129 -3.00 4.14 -3.90
N LEU A 130 -3.02 2.84 -4.18
CA LEU A 130 -4.08 2.19 -4.94
C LEU A 130 -5.43 2.27 -4.23
N LEU A 131 -5.47 1.94 -2.94
CA LEU A 131 -6.71 1.98 -2.15
C LEU A 131 -7.22 3.41 -1.95
N ALA A 132 -6.34 4.40 -1.74
CA ALA A 132 -6.71 5.82 -1.68
C ALA A 132 -7.33 6.31 -2.99
N ALA A 133 -6.89 5.78 -4.14
CA ALA A 133 -7.47 6.04 -5.45
C ALA A 133 -8.76 5.24 -5.73
N GLY A 134 -9.24 4.45 -4.76
CA GLY A 134 -10.41 3.60 -4.92
C GLY A 134 -10.23 2.46 -5.92
N TYR A 135 -8.99 1.98 -6.11
CA TYR A 135 -8.73 0.83 -6.96
C TYR A 135 -9.05 -0.48 -6.23
N ASP A 136 -9.92 -1.27 -6.82
CA ASP A 136 -10.39 -2.57 -6.30
C ASP A 136 -10.00 -3.75 -7.22
N GLY A 137 -9.29 -3.46 -8.31
CA GLY A 137 -8.88 -4.43 -9.32
C GLY A 137 -9.94 -4.78 -10.35
N SER A 138 -11.10 -4.12 -10.37
CA SER A 138 -12.18 -4.39 -11.34
C SER A 138 -12.00 -3.70 -12.69
N ARG A 139 -11.16 -2.67 -12.76
CA ARG A 139 -10.92 -1.82 -13.94
C ARG A 139 -9.46 -1.89 -14.38
N PRO A 140 -9.17 -1.49 -15.64
CA PRO A 140 -7.80 -1.43 -16.15
C PRO A 140 -6.86 -0.62 -15.25
N PHE A 141 -5.58 -1.01 -15.25
CA PHE A 141 -4.52 -0.36 -14.50
C PHE A 141 -3.30 -0.10 -15.38
N VAL A 142 -2.70 1.10 -15.25
CA VAL A 142 -1.47 1.46 -15.93
C VAL A 142 -0.47 2.10 -14.97
N ASP A 143 0.76 1.57 -14.96
CA ASP A 143 1.94 2.17 -14.32
C ASP A 143 2.97 2.53 -15.41
N PRO A 144 3.03 3.78 -15.88
CA PRO A 144 3.85 4.18 -17.02
C PRO A 144 5.33 4.41 -16.68
N MET A 145 5.71 4.33 -15.42
CA MET A 145 7.09 4.50 -14.92
C MET A 145 7.38 3.48 -13.82
N CYS A 146 7.14 2.20 -14.14
CA CYS A 146 6.99 1.15 -13.13
C CYS A 146 8.27 0.84 -12.33
N GLY A 147 9.44 1.22 -12.80
CA GLY A 147 10.69 0.91 -12.12
C GLY A 147 10.82 -0.59 -11.88
N SER A 148 10.98 -0.99 -10.60
CA SER A 148 11.01 -2.40 -10.19
C SER A 148 9.63 -3.06 -10.09
N GLY A 149 8.56 -2.38 -10.49
CA GLY A 149 7.20 -2.90 -10.61
C GLY A 149 6.34 -2.84 -9.35
N THR A 150 6.67 -2.05 -8.33
CA THR A 150 5.98 -2.10 -7.03
C THR A 150 4.48 -1.81 -7.13
N LEU A 151 4.08 -0.71 -7.81
CA LEU A 151 2.66 -0.37 -7.99
C LEU A 151 1.93 -1.42 -8.81
N ALA A 152 2.51 -1.86 -9.93
CA ALA A 152 1.92 -2.86 -10.80
C ALA A 152 1.75 -4.22 -10.10
N LEU A 153 2.73 -4.63 -9.27
CA LEU A 153 2.65 -5.87 -8.49
C LEU A 153 1.55 -5.81 -7.43
N GLU A 154 1.45 -4.71 -6.68
CA GLU A 154 0.37 -4.54 -5.70
C GLU A 154 -1.00 -4.43 -6.39
N ALA A 155 -1.10 -3.75 -7.55
CA ALA A 155 -2.33 -3.70 -8.34
C ALA A 155 -2.75 -5.09 -8.82
N ALA A 156 -1.82 -5.89 -9.35
CA ALA A 156 -2.08 -7.26 -9.81
C ALA A 156 -2.48 -8.18 -8.65
N ALA A 157 -1.79 -8.09 -7.51
CA ALA A 157 -2.12 -8.88 -6.33
C ALA A 157 -3.49 -8.49 -5.74
N LEU A 158 -3.88 -7.21 -5.82
CA LEU A 158 -5.18 -6.71 -5.39
C LEU A 158 -6.28 -7.18 -6.35
N ALA A 159 -6.09 -7.05 -7.66
CA ALA A 159 -7.03 -7.51 -8.69
C ALA A 159 -7.27 -9.03 -8.61
N ALA A 160 -6.21 -9.78 -8.35
CA ALA A 160 -6.27 -11.22 -8.12
C ALA A 160 -6.77 -11.61 -6.72
N ARG A 161 -7.11 -10.66 -5.85
CA ARG A 161 -7.52 -10.88 -4.45
C ARG A 161 -6.55 -11.75 -3.66
N ARG A 162 -5.26 -11.71 -3.98
CA ARG A 162 -4.23 -12.47 -3.26
C ARG A 162 -3.84 -11.74 -2.00
N ALA A 163 -4.15 -12.30 -0.84
CA ALA A 163 -3.81 -11.68 0.44
C ALA A 163 -2.28 -11.59 0.62
N PRO A 164 -1.74 -10.46 1.12
CA PRO A 164 -0.31 -10.18 1.10
C PRO A 164 0.50 -11.01 2.10
N GLY A 165 -0.15 -11.54 3.13
CA GLY A 165 0.49 -12.34 4.18
C GLY A 165 0.44 -13.85 3.96
N LEU A 166 -0.20 -14.34 2.87
CA LEU A 166 -0.22 -15.76 2.56
C LEU A 166 1.20 -16.27 2.30
N GLY A 167 1.55 -17.42 2.86
CA GLY A 167 2.90 -17.98 2.75
C GLY A 167 3.93 -17.43 3.76
N ARG A 168 3.51 -16.52 4.67
CA ARG A 168 4.34 -16.02 5.77
C ARG A 168 3.92 -16.67 7.09
N THR A 169 4.90 -16.78 8.01
CA THR A 169 4.68 -17.08 9.42
C THR A 169 4.93 -15.84 10.24
N PHE A 170 4.10 -15.59 11.24
CA PHE A 170 4.14 -14.39 12.06
C PHE A 170 4.59 -14.68 13.49
N ALA A 171 5.06 -13.66 14.21
CA ALA A 171 5.55 -13.83 15.57
C ALA A 171 4.44 -14.33 16.53
N PHE A 172 3.20 -13.86 16.37
CA PHE A 172 2.08 -14.25 17.21
C PHE A 172 1.73 -15.74 17.12
N GLU A 173 2.06 -16.41 16.01
CA GLU A 173 1.83 -17.84 15.82
C GLU A 173 2.69 -18.74 16.77
N ARG A 174 3.72 -18.15 17.38
CA ARG A 174 4.61 -18.81 18.37
C ARG A 174 4.30 -18.44 19.81
N TRP A 175 3.29 -17.60 20.05
CA TRP A 175 2.97 -17.20 21.41
C TRP A 175 2.25 -18.33 22.18
N PRO A 176 2.47 -18.45 23.50
CA PRO A 176 1.73 -19.36 24.34
C PRO A 176 0.21 -19.13 24.22
N GLY A 177 -0.56 -20.21 24.06
CA GLY A 177 -2.00 -20.14 23.92
C GLY A 177 -2.50 -19.65 22.56
N HIS A 178 -1.63 -19.62 21.54
CA HIS A 178 -2.02 -19.29 20.17
C HIS A 178 -3.07 -20.29 19.63
N ASP A 179 -4.18 -19.77 19.11
CA ASP A 179 -5.19 -20.56 18.42
C ASP A 179 -4.79 -20.81 16.96
N ARG A 180 -4.09 -21.93 16.76
CA ARG A 180 -3.66 -22.35 15.44
C ARG A 180 -4.81 -22.62 14.50
N ALA A 181 -5.90 -23.23 15.00
CA ALA A 181 -7.04 -23.58 14.16
C ALA A 181 -7.74 -22.34 13.62
N ALA A 182 -7.94 -21.32 14.46
CA ALA A 182 -8.51 -20.03 14.03
C ALA A 182 -7.60 -19.32 13.02
N THR A 183 -6.28 -19.38 13.19
CA THR A 183 -5.33 -18.77 12.25
C THR A 183 -5.35 -19.46 10.89
N GLU A 184 -5.36 -20.80 10.86
CA GLU A 184 -5.45 -21.56 9.61
C GLU A 184 -6.81 -21.36 8.92
N ALA A 185 -7.91 -21.23 9.65
CA ALA A 185 -9.21 -20.92 9.11
C ALA A 185 -9.21 -19.54 8.39
N VAL A 186 -8.57 -18.52 9.00
CA VAL A 186 -8.38 -17.21 8.35
C VAL A 186 -7.53 -17.35 7.09
N ARG A 187 -6.43 -18.12 7.15
CA ARG A 187 -5.53 -18.35 6.00
C ARG A 187 -6.26 -19.01 4.84
N ALA A 188 -7.03 -20.06 5.12
CA ALA A 188 -7.83 -20.77 4.14
C ALA A 188 -8.91 -19.87 3.52
N ARG A 189 -9.62 -19.10 4.34
CA ARG A 189 -10.60 -18.10 3.88
C ARG A 189 -9.98 -17.07 2.95
N LEU A 190 -8.83 -16.47 3.33
CA LEU A 190 -8.16 -15.47 2.50
C LEU A 190 -7.61 -16.07 1.20
N ALA A 191 -7.13 -17.31 1.24
CA ALA A 191 -6.68 -18.04 0.05
C ALA A 191 -7.83 -18.35 -0.92
N SER A 192 -9.01 -18.69 -0.41
CA SER A 192 -10.19 -19.00 -1.23
C SER A 192 -10.77 -17.79 -1.97
N LEU A 193 -10.38 -16.56 -1.59
CA LEU A 193 -10.79 -15.35 -2.30
C LEU A 193 -9.98 -15.09 -3.59
N ALA A 194 -8.87 -15.80 -3.79
CA ALA A 194 -8.02 -15.62 -4.96
C ALA A 194 -8.77 -15.91 -6.26
N ARG A 195 -8.54 -15.06 -7.26
CA ARG A 195 -9.16 -15.16 -8.60
C ARG A 195 -8.20 -14.71 -9.69
N SER A 196 -8.53 -14.92 -10.94
CA SER A 196 -7.87 -14.25 -12.07
C SER A 196 -8.15 -12.74 -12.03
N ALA A 197 -7.19 -11.92 -12.42
CA ALA A 197 -7.40 -10.47 -12.55
C ALA A 197 -8.45 -10.21 -13.65
N PRO A 198 -9.53 -9.47 -13.36
CA PRO A 198 -10.65 -9.31 -14.28
C PRO A 198 -10.40 -8.28 -15.39
N ALA A 199 -9.41 -7.43 -15.24
CA ALA A 199 -9.08 -6.34 -16.16
C ALA A 199 -7.58 -6.30 -16.45
N PRO A 200 -7.16 -5.71 -17.59
CA PRO A 200 -5.75 -5.65 -17.98
C PRO A 200 -4.94 -4.77 -17.02
N ILE A 201 -3.69 -5.21 -16.78
CA ILE A 201 -2.70 -4.50 -15.97
C ILE A 201 -1.47 -4.30 -16.82
N HIS A 202 -1.17 -3.04 -17.14
CA HIS A 202 -0.03 -2.65 -17.95
C HIS A 202 1.01 -1.94 -17.07
N ALA A 203 2.28 -2.23 -17.32
CA ALA A 203 3.40 -1.59 -16.67
C ALA A 203 4.50 -1.30 -17.68
N SER A 204 5.01 -0.08 -17.72
CA SER A 204 6.08 0.27 -18.65
C SER A 204 7.18 1.08 -17.97
N ASP A 205 8.36 1.01 -18.55
CA ASP A 205 9.49 1.86 -18.16
C ASP A 205 10.42 2.01 -19.37
N ARG A 206 11.00 3.19 -19.54
CA ARG A 206 12.00 3.44 -20.62
C ARG A 206 13.31 2.68 -20.39
N ASN A 207 13.61 2.34 -19.13
CA ASN A 207 14.84 1.66 -18.73
C ASN A 207 14.65 0.13 -18.76
N ALA A 208 15.25 -0.51 -19.77
CA ALA A 208 15.20 -1.96 -19.94
C ALA A 208 15.76 -2.74 -18.74
N GLY A 209 16.72 -2.18 -18.00
CA GLY A 209 17.32 -2.83 -16.82
C GLY A 209 16.33 -2.97 -15.66
N VAL A 210 15.62 -1.89 -15.32
CA VAL A 210 14.63 -1.91 -14.24
C VAL A 210 13.38 -2.68 -14.67
N LEU A 211 13.02 -2.66 -15.96
CA LEU A 211 11.89 -3.45 -16.49
C LEU A 211 12.15 -4.96 -16.36
N ARG A 212 13.35 -5.43 -16.69
CA ARG A 212 13.75 -6.83 -16.44
C ARG A 212 13.69 -7.19 -14.96
N LEU A 213 13.98 -6.24 -14.07
CA LEU A 213 13.83 -6.44 -12.63
C LEU A 213 12.36 -6.56 -12.22
N ALA A 214 11.47 -5.72 -12.78
CA ALA A 214 10.03 -5.79 -12.56
C ALA A 214 9.46 -7.14 -13.01
N GLN A 215 9.85 -7.64 -14.17
CA GLN A 215 9.46 -8.96 -14.68
C GLN A 215 9.92 -10.10 -13.75
N LYS A 216 11.18 -10.06 -13.25
CA LYS A 216 11.68 -11.04 -12.29
C LYS A 216 10.92 -10.99 -10.95
N ASN A 217 10.55 -9.81 -10.49
CA ASN A 217 9.73 -9.64 -9.30
C ASN A 217 8.32 -10.18 -9.51
N ALA A 218 7.71 -9.98 -10.70
CA ALA A 218 6.41 -10.54 -11.06
C ALA A 218 6.43 -12.08 -11.07
N ALA A 219 7.46 -12.69 -11.64
CA ALA A 219 7.64 -14.13 -11.61
C ALA A 219 7.80 -14.65 -10.18
N ALA A 220 8.65 -14.00 -9.35
CA ALA A 220 8.80 -14.36 -7.95
C ALA A 220 7.51 -14.22 -7.13
N ALA A 221 6.64 -13.28 -7.51
CA ALA A 221 5.31 -13.11 -6.92
C ALA A 221 4.28 -14.13 -7.45
N GLY A 222 4.59 -14.93 -8.46
CA GLY A 222 3.63 -15.78 -9.17
C GLY A 222 2.54 -14.94 -9.86
N LEU A 223 2.89 -13.76 -10.34
CA LEU A 223 2.05 -12.83 -11.11
C LEU A 223 2.54 -12.72 -12.57
N GLU A 224 3.39 -13.64 -12.99
CA GLU A 224 3.82 -13.78 -14.36
C GLU A 224 2.58 -14.01 -15.26
N GLY A 225 2.51 -13.28 -16.36
CA GLY A 225 1.35 -13.32 -17.26
C GLY A 225 0.13 -12.49 -16.82
N VAL A 226 0.08 -12.00 -15.57
CA VAL A 226 -0.98 -11.09 -15.10
C VAL A 226 -0.67 -9.64 -15.50
N ILE A 227 0.61 -9.26 -15.54
CA ILE A 227 1.06 -7.91 -15.87
C ILE A 227 1.68 -7.91 -17.25
N ARG A 228 1.18 -7.06 -18.14
CA ARG A 228 1.79 -6.81 -19.44
C ARG A 228 2.88 -5.76 -19.29
N PHE A 229 4.12 -6.15 -19.55
CA PHE A 229 5.27 -5.26 -19.47
C PHE A 229 5.67 -4.76 -20.87
N ALA A 230 5.89 -3.44 -20.99
CA ALA A 230 6.37 -2.81 -22.23
C ALA A 230 7.57 -1.89 -21.96
N ARG A 231 8.52 -1.86 -22.88
CA ARG A 231 9.59 -0.86 -22.85
C ARG A 231 9.19 0.31 -23.72
N CYS A 232 8.77 1.40 -23.13
CA CYS A 232 8.42 2.64 -23.83
C CYS A 232 8.62 3.86 -22.93
N ASP A 233 8.54 5.04 -23.52
CA ASP A 233 8.39 6.28 -22.77
C ASP A 233 6.98 6.37 -22.18
N ALA A 234 6.83 7.10 -21.07
CA ALA A 234 5.53 7.24 -20.44
C ALA A 234 4.48 7.89 -21.36
N ALA A 235 4.89 8.80 -22.23
CA ALA A 235 4.00 9.41 -23.23
C ALA A 235 3.38 8.39 -24.18
N GLU A 236 4.05 7.26 -24.40
CA GLU A 236 3.64 6.18 -25.32
C GLU A 236 2.98 5.00 -24.60
N ALA A 237 2.82 5.08 -23.26
CA ALA A 237 2.25 3.99 -22.50
C ALA A 237 0.87 3.56 -23.06
N GLU A 238 0.67 2.24 -23.16
CA GLU A 238 -0.58 1.66 -23.66
C GLU A 238 -1.69 1.88 -22.66
N LEU A 239 -2.79 2.46 -23.10
CA LEU A 239 -4.03 2.60 -22.36
C LEU A 239 -5.03 1.58 -22.90
N ALA A 240 -5.82 0.98 -22.02
CA ALA A 240 -6.95 0.15 -22.44
C ALA A 240 -8.09 1.02 -22.98
N ASP A 241 -8.98 0.43 -23.78
CA ASP A 241 -10.14 1.12 -24.35
C ASP A 241 -11.11 1.60 -23.26
N GLU A 242 -11.23 0.84 -22.18
CA GLU A 242 -12.05 1.23 -21.03
C GLU A 242 -11.20 2.06 -20.04
N PRO A 243 -11.78 3.18 -19.51
CA PRO A 243 -11.10 3.98 -18.51
C PRO A 243 -10.79 3.22 -17.23
N GLY A 244 -9.56 3.38 -16.73
CA GLY A 244 -9.06 2.71 -15.56
C GLY A 244 -8.37 3.64 -14.54
N LEU A 245 -7.38 3.09 -13.84
CA LEU A 245 -6.50 3.83 -12.96
C LEU A 245 -5.08 3.90 -13.55
N LEU A 246 -4.57 5.12 -13.74
CA LEU A 246 -3.17 5.41 -13.93
C LEU A 246 -2.55 5.69 -12.57
N ALA A 247 -1.61 4.87 -12.10
CA ALA A 247 -0.88 5.16 -10.88
C ALA A 247 0.62 5.21 -11.14
N VAL A 248 1.27 6.24 -10.63
CA VAL A 248 2.67 6.49 -10.95
C VAL A 248 3.44 7.07 -9.77
N ASN A 249 4.68 6.60 -9.63
CA ASN A 249 5.70 7.18 -8.77
C ASN A 249 6.81 7.78 -9.65
N PRO A 250 6.64 9.00 -10.18
CA PRO A 250 7.60 9.60 -11.11
C PRO A 250 8.96 9.78 -10.45
N PRO A 251 10.05 9.90 -11.21
CA PRO A 251 11.36 10.17 -10.66
C PRO A 251 11.40 11.54 -9.98
N TYR A 252 12.04 11.58 -8.79
CA TYR A 252 12.33 12.79 -8.02
C TYR A 252 13.64 12.61 -7.21
N GLY A 253 14.12 13.67 -6.58
CA GLY A 253 15.30 13.60 -5.71
C GLY A 253 16.63 13.86 -6.43
N LEU A 254 17.63 13.00 -6.21
CA LEU A 254 19.03 13.21 -6.63
C LEU A 254 19.31 12.92 -8.13
N ARG A 255 18.29 12.71 -8.97
CA ARG A 255 18.47 12.56 -10.42
C ARG A 255 18.77 13.91 -11.06
N LEU A 256 19.42 13.88 -12.25
CA LEU A 256 19.65 15.09 -13.04
C LEU A 256 18.31 15.81 -13.27
N ALA A 257 18.32 17.14 -13.10
CA ALA A 257 17.11 17.95 -13.18
C ALA A 257 16.38 17.80 -14.53
N ASP A 258 17.14 17.70 -15.63
CA ASP A 258 16.60 17.54 -16.98
C ASP A 258 15.86 16.20 -17.18
N ASP A 259 16.38 15.12 -16.61
CA ASP A 259 15.72 13.81 -16.62
C ASP A 259 14.39 13.82 -15.85
N VAL A 260 14.33 14.54 -14.74
CA VAL A 260 13.11 14.71 -13.95
C VAL A 260 12.07 15.49 -14.73
N GLN A 261 12.47 16.63 -15.34
CA GLN A 261 11.55 17.44 -16.13
C GLN A 261 11.03 16.71 -17.36
N ALA A 262 11.89 15.95 -18.06
CA ALA A 262 11.50 15.14 -19.20
C ALA A 262 10.45 14.09 -18.81
N ALA A 263 10.63 13.40 -17.68
CA ALA A 263 9.69 12.42 -17.19
C ALA A 263 8.32 13.05 -16.86
N TRP A 264 8.29 14.22 -16.23
CA TRP A 264 7.03 14.91 -15.93
C TRP A 264 6.32 15.44 -17.19
N ARG A 265 7.07 15.88 -18.22
CA ARG A 265 6.48 16.23 -19.53
C ARG A 265 5.89 15.00 -20.24
N ALA A 266 6.59 13.86 -20.20
CA ALA A 266 6.04 12.62 -20.74
C ALA A 266 4.76 12.18 -20.03
N LEU A 267 4.71 12.34 -18.70
CA LEU A 267 3.50 12.08 -17.93
C LEU A 267 2.37 13.05 -18.33
N ALA A 268 2.65 14.33 -18.56
CA ALA A 268 1.67 15.30 -19.03
C ALA A 268 1.07 14.90 -20.40
N ALA A 269 1.90 14.48 -21.35
CA ALA A 269 1.43 13.97 -22.63
C ALA A 269 0.54 12.71 -22.51
N LEU A 270 0.86 11.82 -21.56
CA LEU A 270 0.00 10.68 -21.27
C LEU A 270 -1.35 11.12 -20.70
N PHE A 271 -1.36 12.10 -19.81
CA PHE A 271 -2.60 12.63 -19.23
C PHE A 271 -3.55 13.21 -20.29
N GLU A 272 -3.01 13.85 -21.34
CA GLU A 272 -3.82 14.37 -22.47
C GLU A 272 -4.52 13.24 -23.26
N ARG A 273 -3.93 12.04 -23.29
CA ARG A 273 -4.48 10.84 -23.93
C ARG A 273 -5.43 10.07 -23.02
N ALA A 274 -5.25 10.16 -21.69
CA ALA A 274 -5.96 9.37 -20.70
C ALA A 274 -7.36 9.95 -20.38
N ILE A 275 -8.14 10.24 -21.41
CA ILE A 275 -9.51 10.79 -21.27
C ILE A 275 -10.38 9.75 -20.54
N GLY A 276 -11.10 10.20 -19.51
CA GLY A 276 -11.95 9.31 -18.71
C GLY A 276 -11.20 8.56 -17.60
N TRP A 277 -9.86 8.54 -17.58
CA TRP A 277 -9.06 7.83 -16.58
C TRP A 277 -8.96 8.60 -15.26
N GLN A 278 -8.91 7.86 -14.16
CA GLN A 278 -8.46 8.41 -12.89
C GLN A 278 -6.94 8.30 -12.80
N ALA A 279 -6.31 9.20 -12.04
CA ALA A 279 -4.88 9.07 -11.79
C ALA A 279 -4.50 9.27 -10.34
N ALA A 280 -3.46 8.55 -9.90
CA ALA A 280 -2.82 8.65 -8.61
C ALA A 280 -1.32 8.91 -8.81
N VAL A 281 -0.86 10.10 -8.46
CA VAL A 281 0.54 10.51 -8.65
C VAL A 281 1.20 10.72 -7.31
N LEU A 282 2.25 9.97 -7.03
CA LEU A 282 3.08 10.19 -5.84
C LEU A 282 4.12 11.25 -6.15
N ALA A 283 3.82 12.50 -5.85
CA ALA A 283 4.66 13.65 -6.14
C ALA A 283 5.57 14.02 -4.94
N PRO A 284 6.80 14.51 -5.18
CA PRO A 284 7.60 15.11 -4.12
C PRO A 284 6.94 16.38 -3.59
N ASP A 285 7.45 16.91 -2.48
CA ASP A 285 6.95 18.17 -1.88
C ASP A 285 7.36 19.43 -2.68
N ARG A 286 7.70 19.25 -3.97
CA ARG A 286 7.98 20.30 -4.95
C ARG A 286 6.88 20.30 -6.01
N PRO A 287 6.49 21.47 -6.56
CA PRO A 287 5.34 21.57 -7.46
C PRO A 287 5.63 21.11 -8.89
N LEU A 288 6.26 19.93 -9.05
CA LEU A 288 6.56 19.35 -10.37
C LEU A 288 5.28 18.99 -11.15
N GLU A 289 4.19 18.71 -10.44
CA GLU A 289 2.89 18.37 -11.02
C GLU A 289 2.22 19.54 -11.77
N ARG A 290 2.74 20.76 -11.67
CA ARG A 290 2.19 21.93 -12.39
C ARG A 290 2.23 21.81 -13.92
N VAL A 291 3.06 20.90 -14.45
CA VAL A 291 3.11 20.60 -15.87
C VAL A 291 1.95 19.70 -16.33
N LEU A 292 1.24 19.06 -15.41
CA LEU A 292 0.11 18.19 -15.75
C LEU A 292 -1.09 19.03 -16.21
N PRO A 293 -1.83 18.58 -17.25
CA PRO A 293 -2.94 19.35 -17.84
C PRO A 293 -4.21 19.32 -16.99
N ALA A 294 -4.14 18.80 -15.76
CA ALA A 294 -5.28 18.67 -14.85
C ALA A 294 -4.91 19.14 -13.43
N GLN A 295 -5.91 19.58 -12.67
CA GLN A 295 -5.75 19.84 -11.24
C GLN A 295 -6.15 18.62 -10.41
N PRO A 296 -5.43 18.30 -9.32
CA PRO A 296 -5.83 17.21 -8.45
C PRO A 296 -7.14 17.53 -7.74
N CYS A 297 -8.04 16.56 -7.68
CA CYS A 297 -9.28 16.66 -6.90
C CYS A 297 -9.07 16.41 -5.40
N SER A 298 -7.94 15.79 -5.04
CA SER A 298 -7.53 15.53 -3.66
C SER A 298 -6.01 15.45 -3.57
N ALA A 299 -5.47 15.90 -2.45
CA ALA A 299 -4.05 15.81 -2.14
C ALA A 299 -3.85 15.38 -0.68
N MET A 300 -3.07 14.34 -0.48
CA MET A 300 -2.73 13.80 0.85
C MET A 300 -1.24 13.88 1.07
N ARG A 301 -0.80 14.35 2.23
CA ARG A 301 0.62 14.26 2.61
C ARG A 301 0.93 12.84 3.06
N VAL A 302 1.95 12.24 2.47
CA VAL A 302 2.41 10.90 2.80
C VAL A 302 3.93 10.87 2.94
N ARG A 303 4.48 9.84 3.57
CA ARG A 303 5.94 9.67 3.66
C ARG A 303 6.39 8.43 2.90
N ASN A 304 7.33 8.62 1.98
CA ASN A 304 8.04 7.53 1.32
C ASN A 304 9.43 7.37 1.95
N GLY A 305 9.55 6.49 2.93
CA GLY A 305 10.76 6.40 3.75
C GLY A 305 11.02 7.71 4.50
N GLY A 306 12.20 8.33 4.28
CA GLY A 306 12.56 9.63 4.84
C GLY A 306 11.99 10.85 4.10
N LEU A 307 11.40 10.66 2.92
CA LEU A 307 10.97 11.75 2.03
C LEU A 307 9.52 12.13 2.29
N SER A 308 9.26 13.45 2.38
CA SER A 308 7.92 14.01 2.36
C SER A 308 7.41 14.03 0.91
N CYS A 309 6.21 13.47 0.69
CA CYS A 309 5.57 13.38 -0.60
C CYS A 309 4.10 13.78 -0.49
N ARG A 310 3.48 14.04 -1.63
CA ARG A 310 2.05 14.25 -1.77
C ARG A 310 1.48 13.16 -2.67
N LEU A 311 0.47 12.46 -2.22
CA LEU A 311 -0.36 11.63 -3.06
C LEU A 311 -1.44 12.55 -3.67
N LEU A 312 -1.36 12.76 -4.97
CA LEU A 312 -2.27 13.58 -5.74
C LEU A 312 -3.24 12.67 -6.50
N LEU A 313 -4.53 12.85 -6.27
CA LEU A 313 -5.58 12.11 -6.96
C LEU A 313 -6.24 13.01 -7.99
N TYR A 314 -6.39 12.50 -9.20
CA TYR A 314 -7.02 13.17 -10.32
C TYR A 314 -8.27 12.38 -10.73
N ARG A 315 -9.37 13.08 -10.96
CA ARG A 315 -10.47 12.54 -11.75
C ARG A 315 -10.21 12.90 -13.21
N ALA A 316 -10.58 12.00 -14.09
CA ALA A 316 -10.45 12.29 -15.50
C ALA A 316 -11.08 13.64 -15.83
N PRO A 317 -10.41 14.47 -16.62
CA PRO A 317 -11.08 15.54 -17.30
C PRO A 317 -12.12 14.91 -18.24
N GLY A 318 -13.36 15.36 -18.14
CA GLY A 318 -14.34 15.12 -19.19
C GLY A 318 -13.83 15.69 -20.53
N PRO A 319 -14.36 15.27 -21.67
CA PRO A 319 -13.99 15.87 -22.95
C PRO A 319 -14.11 17.39 -22.80
N ARG A 320 -13.06 18.13 -23.22
CA ARG A 320 -13.16 19.59 -23.29
C ARG A 320 -14.42 19.94 -24.11
N PRO A 321 -15.30 20.81 -23.61
CA PRO A 321 -16.36 21.32 -24.47
C PRO A 321 -15.70 21.85 -25.74
N ALA A 322 -16.27 21.49 -26.88
CA ALA A 322 -15.85 22.04 -28.16
C ALA A 322 -15.80 23.58 -28.03
N PRO A 323 -14.77 24.25 -28.61
CA PRO A 323 -14.79 25.70 -28.62
C PRO A 323 -16.11 26.12 -29.21
N GLU A 324 -16.88 26.93 -28.45
CA GLU A 324 -18.09 27.55 -28.97
C GLU A 324 -17.64 28.36 -30.18
N ASP A 325 -18.09 27.96 -31.38
CA ASP A 325 -17.93 28.76 -32.60
C ASP A 325 -18.64 30.08 -32.33
N GLY A 326 -17.85 31.11 -32.05
CA GLY A 326 -18.39 32.47 -31.88
C GLY A 326 -19.14 32.87 -33.14
N PRO A 327 -20.19 33.70 -32.99
CA PRO A 327 -21.04 34.09 -34.11
C PRO A 327 -20.18 34.79 -35.18
N ARG A 328 -20.34 34.33 -36.43
CA ARG A 328 -19.80 34.98 -37.64
C ARG A 328 -20.44 36.34 -37.88
#